data_957d25b6846555480bbb8d7f5040876a
#
_entry.id   957d25b6846555480bbb8d7f5040876a
#
_cell.length_a   1.000
_cell.length_b   1.000
_cell.length_c   1.000
_cell.angle_alpha   90.00
_cell.angle_beta   90.00
_cell.angle_gamma   90.00
#
_symmetry.space_group_name_H-M   'P 1'
#
loop_
_entity.id
_entity.type
_entity.pdbx_description
1 polymer ?
#
loop_
_entity_poly.entity_id
_entity_poly.type
_entity_poly.pdbx_seq_one_letter_code
_entity_poly.pdbx_strand_id
1 'polypeptide(L)'
;ANRLFIYQVGKNNHIGFPFRKPSQMEILNFEMRNYFAETNTNYKAFATGGDKAQSCWMANFVPFDKVTDIYLFESAIDAMSFYEINHYTKETTCAFISTGGYVTKSQIENISRIFPSDKVKWNCCYDNDASGNGFDITTAYYLKGEECKAFARTNTGDTYKTIYLSFPDGNTQTFKEDAFSSGEYLKQHGIDNVNIIKPSRYKDWNELLVYYKRFDLNLGPGMKFIPAIEKTISQLNLRGYEQLANSISSSTK
;
A
#
# COMPACT_ATOMS: atom_id res chain seq x y z
N ALA A 1 14.21 -12.67 9.07
CA ALA A 1 13.77 -12.56 7.68
C ALA A 1 12.36 -13.13 7.57
N ASN A 2 11.42 -12.31 7.10
CA ASN A 2 10.07 -12.76 6.81
C ASN A 2 10.13 -13.67 5.59
N ARG A 3 9.99 -14.96 5.81
CA ARG A 3 9.97 -15.93 4.73
C ARG A 3 8.55 -16.01 4.18
N LEU A 4 8.43 -16.23 2.88
CA LEU A 4 7.18 -16.67 2.27
C LEU A 4 6.98 -18.14 2.64
N PHE A 5 5.73 -18.52 2.85
CA PHE A 5 5.34 -19.88 3.15
C PHE A 5 4.39 -20.39 2.05
N ILE A 6 4.42 -21.69 1.81
CA ILE A 6 3.35 -22.36 1.09
C ILE A 6 2.29 -22.73 2.13
N TYR A 7 1.09 -22.21 1.97
CA TYR A 7 -0.04 -22.48 2.85
C TYR A 7 -1.09 -23.32 2.09
N GLN A 8 -1.36 -24.53 2.58
CA GLN A 8 -2.30 -25.42 1.92
C GLN A 8 -3.71 -25.26 2.50
N VAL A 9 -4.69 -25.03 1.63
CA VAL A 9 -6.12 -25.03 1.98
C VAL A 9 -6.84 -26.03 1.07
N GLY A 10 -7.32 -27.11 1.62
CA GLY A 10 -7.89 -28.19 0.83
C GLY A 10 -6.84 -28.78 -0.13
N LYS A 11 -7.12 -28.76 -1.43
CA LYS A 11 -6.20 -29.23 -2.49
C LYS A 11 -5.31 -28.13 -3.07
N ASN A 12 -5.51 -26.86 -2.67
CA ASN A 12 -4.83 -25.72 -3.22
C ASN A 12 -3.65 -25.28 -2.36
N ASN A 13 -2.53 -25.01 -3.01
CA ASN A 13 -1.38 -24.37 -2.38
C ASN A 13 -1.45 -22.86 -2.61
N HIS A 14 -1.28 -22.08 -1.55
CA HIS A 14 -1.28 -20.63 -1.59
C HIS A 14 0.08 -20.10 -1.14
N ILE A 15 0.46 -18.92 -1.66
CA ILE A 15 1.57 -18.18 -1.07
C ILE A 15 1.06 -17.56 0.21
N GLY A 16 1.70 -17.88 1.33
CA GLY A 16 1.40 -17.35 2.66
C GLY A 16 2.39 -16.26 3.07
N PHE A 17 1.88 -15.08 3.36
CA PHE A 17 2.64 -13.98 3.94
C PHE A 17 2.41 -13.99 5.45
N PRO A 18 3.42 -14.28 6.29
CA PRO A 18 3.23 -14.42 7.72
C PRO A 18 3.02 -13.06 8.38
N PHE A 19 1.92 -12.90 9.08
CA PHE A 19 1.61 -11.74 9.90
C PHE A 19 2.05 -12.01 11.33
N ARG A 20 2.91 -11.14 11.86
CA ARG A 20 3.48 -11.23 13.20
C ARG A 20 3.16 -9.99 14.00
N LYS A 21 3.08 -10.12 15.32
CA LYS A 21 3.17 -8.94 16.18
C LYS A 21 4.59 -8.38 16.04
N PRO A 22 4.78 -7.08 15.75
CA PRO A 22 6.09 -6.52 15.41
C PRO A 22 7.21 -6.82 16.42
N SER A 23 6.89 -6.91 17.72
CA SER A 23 7.84 -7.22 18.79
C SER A 23 8.04 -8.72 19.06
N GLN A 24 7.36 -9.61 18.35
CA GLN A 24 7.34 -11.04 18.61
C GLN A 24 7.64 -11.86 17.35
N MET A 25 8.28 -13.01 17.52
CA MET A 25 8.58 -13.92 16.41
C MET A 25 7.37 -14.79 16.02
N GLU A 26 6.35 -14.85 16.88
CA GLU A 26 5.17 -15.67 16.67
C GLU A 26 4.35 -15.19 15.47
N ILE A 27 3.92 -16.14 14.64
CA ILE A 27 3.01 -15.89 13.52
C ILE A 27 1.59 -15.92 14.07
N LEU A 28 0.89 -14.80 13.99
CA LEU A 28 -0.49 -14.66 14.45
C LEU A 28 -1.51 -14.90 13.33
N ASN A 29 -1.11 -14.69 12.06
CA ASN A 29 -1.96 -14.93 10.91
C ASN A 29 -1.12 -15.10 9.63
N PHE A 30 -1.79 -15.47 8.55
CA PHE A 30 -1.24 -15.47 7.20
C PHE A 30 -2.20 -14.74 6.24
N GLU A 31 -1.66 -13.81 5.46
CA GLU A 31 -2.32 -13.36 4.23
C GLU A 31 -2.01 -14.40 3.14
N MET A 32 -3.04 -15.03 2.60
CA MET A 32 -2.93 -16.05 1.56
C MET A 32 -3.22 -15.45 0.20
N ARG A 33 -2.37 -15.76 -0.78
CA ARG A 33 -2.51 -15.33 -2.17
C ARG A 33 -2.37 -16.51 -3.12
N ASN A 34 -3.18 -16.49 -4.17
CA ASN A 34 -3.06 -17.40 -5.29
C ASN A 34 -3.64 -16.76 -6.55
N TYR A 35 -3.31 -17.35 -7.69
CA TYR A 35 -3.92 -17.06 -8.97
C TYR A 35 -4.36 -18.37 -9.59
N PHE A 36 -5.64 -18.49 -9.90
CA PHE A 36 -6.22 -19.65 -10.57
C PHE A 36 -6.33 -19.34 -12.07
N ALA A 37 -5.39 -19.88 -12.85
CA ALA A 37 -5.31 -19.62 -14.30
C ALA A 37 -6.54 -20.12 -15.05
N GLU A 38 -7.13 -21.24 -14.59
CA GLU A 38 -8.31 -21.87 -15.19
C GLU A 38 -9.55 -20.97 -15.15
N THR A 39 -9.70 -20.21 -14.08
CA THR A 39 -10.83 -19.29 -13.87
C THR A 39 -10.46 -17.82 -14.05
N ASN A 40 -9.19 -17.52 -14.31
CA ASN A 40 -8.64 -16.17 -14.36
C ASN A 40 -8.99 -15.35 -13.10
N THR A 41 -8.89 -15.98 -11.92
CA THR A 41 -9.27 -15.36 -10.65
C THR A 41 -8.11 -15.25 -9.67
N ASN A 42 -8.01 -14.10 -9.01
CA ASN A 42 -7.09 -13.88 -7.90
C ASN A 42 -7.76 -14.32 -6.59
N TYR A 43 -7.00 -15.02 -5.76
CA TYR A 43 -7.40 -15.36 -4.41
C TYR A 43 -6.64 -14.51 -3.39
N LYS A 44 -7.38 -13.85 -2.53
CA LYS A 44 -6.87 -13.09 -1.38
C LYS A 44 -7.72 -13.42 -0.16
N ALA A 45 -7.11 -13.95 0.88
CA ALA A 45 -7.78 -14.20 2.16
C ALA A 45 -6.79 -14.18 3.31
N PHE A 46 -7.31 -14.06 4.53
CA PHE A 46 -6.56 -14.34 5.76
C PHE A 46 -6.89 -15.74 6.27
N ALA A 47 -5.93 -16.37 6.96
CA ALA A 47 -6.16 -17.67 7.59
C ALA A 47 -7.22 -17.54 8.67
N THR A 48 -8.19 -18.49 8.67
CA THR A 48 -9.27 -18.52 9.65
C THR A 48 -8.71 -18.74 11.06
N GLY A 49 -9.23 -17.99 12.04
CA GLY A 49 -8.85 -18.11 13.46
C GLY A 49 -7.57 -17.35 13.83
N GLY A 50 -6.87 -16.74 12.88
CA GLY A 50 -5.70 -15.93 13.19
C GLY A 50 -6.05 -14.50 13.62
N ASP A 51 -5.16 -13.85 14.37
CA ASP A 51 -5.30 -12.45 14.82
C ASP A 51 -4.59 -11.49 13.87
N LYS A 52 -5.34 -10.97 12.90
CA LYS A 52 -4.86 -9.91 12.02
C LYS A 52 -4.77 -8.55 12.74
N ALA A 53 -5.67 -8.30 13.69
CA ALA A 53 -5.86 -6.96 14.25
C ALA A 53 -4.64 -6.43 15.02
N GLN A 54 -3.76 -7.32 15.50
CA GLN A 54 -2.55 -6.97 16.23
C GLN A 54 -1.25 -7.23 15.46
N SER A 55 -1.35 -7.77 14.24
CA SER A 55 -0.22 -8.26 13.48
C SER A 55 -0.08 -7.54 12.13
N CYS A 56 1.15 -7.56 11.59
CA CYS A 56 1.45 -7.08 10.26
C CYS A 56 2.49 -8.01 9.60
N TRP A 57 2.54 -7.97 8.28
CA TRP A 57 3.70 -8.49 7.56
C TRP A 57 4.77 -7.40 7.50
N MET A 58 6.03 -7.78 7.67
CA MET A 58 7.15 -6.84 7.65
C MET A 58 8.36 -7.44 6.93
N ALA A 59 9.03 -6.63 6.12
CA ALA A 59 10.32 -6.92 5.53
C ALA A 59 11.30 -5.76 5.78
N ASN A 60 12.50 -6.11 6.24
CA ASN A 60 13.60 -5.18 6.46
C ASN A 60 14.93 -5.91 6.22
N PHE A 61 15.95 -5.18 5.82
CA PHE A 61 17.28 -5.72 5.54
C PHE A 61 18.31 -5.38 6.62
N VAL A 62 18.03 -4.37 7.42
CA VAL A 62 18.87 -3.93 8.55
C VAL A 62 18.16 -4.19 9.88
N PRO A 63 18.87 -4.27 11.01
CA PRO A 63 18.26 -4.30 12.34
C PRO A 63 17.31 -3.12 12.58
N PHE A 64 16.31 -3.28 13.43
CA PHE A 64 15.27 -2.26 13.65
C PHE A 64 15.82 -0.92 14.13
N ASP A 65 16.89 -0.91 14.92
CA ASP A 65 17.57 0.31 15.40
C ASP A 65 18.33 1.07 14.30
N LYS A 66 18.48 0.48 13.11
CA LYS A 66 19.07 1.09 11.91
C LYS A 66 18.06 1.52 10.88
N VAL A 67 16.77 1.26 11.11
CA VAL A 67 15.71 1.69 10.21
C VAL A 67 15.49 3.19 10.35
N THR A 68 15.52 3.91 9.24
CA THR A 68 15.29 5.36 9.15
C THR A 68 13.93 5.72 8.60
N ASP A 69 13.37 4.85 7.78
CA ASP A 69 12.10 5.06 7.10
C ASP A 69 11.26 3.78 7.12
N ILE A 70 9.98 3.90 7.42
CA ILE A 70 9.03 2.81 7.22
C ILE A 70 8.02 3.19 6.14
N TYR A 71 7.59 2.19 5.40
CA TYR A 71 6.60 2.30 4.34
C TYR A 71 5.45 1.35 4.62
N LEU A 72 4.23 1.89 4.71
CA LEU A 72 3.00 1.16 5.04
C LEU A 72 2.18 0.90 3.78
N PHE A 73 1.70 -0.34 3.62
CA PHE A 73 0.97 -0.80 2.45
C PHE A 73 -0.30 -1.56 2.83
N GLU A 74 -1.25 -1.62 1.91
CA GLU A 74 -2.43 -2.45 2.07
C GLU A 74 -2.10 -3.95 2.00
N SER A 75 -1.16 -4.36 1.15
CA SER A 75 -0.76 -5.76 1.02
C SER A 75 0.75 -5.95 0.96
N ALA A 76 1.21 -7.16 1.28
CA ALA A 76 2.62 -7.53 1.13
C ALA A 76 3.08 -7.50 -0.36
N ILE A 77 2.16 -7.75 -1.30
CA ILE A 77 2.45 -7.68 -2.74
C ILE A 77 2.74 -6.23 -3.14
N ASP A 78 1.97 -5.25 -2.65
CA ASP A 78 2.21 -3.84 -2.92
C ASP A 78 3.55 -3.38 -2.35
N ALA A 79 3.90 -3.83 -1.15
CA ALA A 79 5.20 -3.56 -0.54
C ALA A 79 6.37 -4.09 -1.40
N MET A 80 6.25 -5.32 -1.91
CA MET A 80 7.27 -5.90 -2.80
C MET A 80 7.32 -5.19 -4.15
N SER A 81 6.16 -4.78 -4.68
CA SER A 81 6.07 -4.03 -5.94
C SER A 81 6.72 -2.66 -5.80
N PHE A 82 6.46 -1.96 -4.71
CA PHE A 82 7.09 -0.68 -4.39
C PHE A 82 8.62 -0.83 -4.26
N TYR A 83 9.09 -1.88 -3.56
CA TYR A 83 10.52 -2.18 -3.45
C TYR A 83 11.18 -2.35 -4.82
N GLU A 84 10.56 -3.13 -5.71
CA GLU A 84 11.06 -3.39 -7.07
C GLU A 84 11.05 -2.12 -7.93
N ILE A 85 9.97 -1.34 -7.93
CA ILE A 85 9.84 -0.10 -8.72
C ILE A 85 10.90 0.92 -8.33
N ASN A 86 11.20 1.03 -7.04
CA ASN A 86 12.15 2.03 -6.53
C ASN A 86 13.61 1.51 -6.48
N HIS A 87 13.86 0.30 -6.98
CA HIS A 87 15.20 -0.30 -7.05
C HIS A 87 15.94 -0.30 -5.71
N TYR A 88 15.23 -0.55 -4.61
CA TYR A 88 15.87 -0.67 -3.30
C TYR A 88 16.87 -1.83 -3.27
N THR A 89 17.89 -1.71 -2.45
CA THR A 89 18.95 -2.72 -2.29
C THR A 89 18.96 -3.29 -0.87
N LYS A 90 19.82 -4.28 -0.63
CA LYS A 90 19.99 -4.88 0.71
C LYS A 90 20.62 -3.92 1.73
N GLU A 91 21.25 -2.84 1.28
CA GLU A 91 21.80 -1.77 2.13
C GLU A 91 20.73 -0.75 2.56
N THR A 92 19.53 -0.88 2.05
CA THR A 92 18.41 0.01 2.36
C THR A 92 18.08 -0.01 3.85
N THR A 93 18.05 1.16 4.47
CA THR A 93 17.68 1.36 5.89
C THR A 93 16.18 1.51 6.10
N CYS A 94 15.37 0.88 5.25
CA CYS A 94 13.92 0.96 5.28
C CYS A 94 13.29 -0.33 5.81
N ALA A 95 12.09 -0.20 6.38
CA ALA A 95 11.19 -1.33 6.61
C ALA A 95 9.91 -1.15 5.77
N PHE A 96 9.46 -2.25 5.17
CA PHE A 96 8.26 -2.33 4.35
C PHE A 96 7.21 -3.15 5.11
N ILE A 97 6.05 -2.57 5.39
CA ILE A 97 5.07 -3.13 6.32
C ILE A 97 3.70 -3.18 5.66
N SER A 98 3.07 -4.34 5.64
CA SER A 98 1.67 -4.48 5.22
C SER A 98 0.75 -4.64 6.42
N THR A 99 -0.31 -3.83 6.46
CA THR A 99 -1.39 -3.93 7.45
C THR A 99 -2.44 -4.97 7.05
N GLY A 100 -2.40 -5.46 5.81
CA GLY A 100 -3.33 -6.47 5.29
C GLY A 100 -4.73 -5.93 5.01
N GLY A 101 -4.85 -4.74 4.46
CA GLY A 101 -6.10 -4.01 4.29
C GLY A 101 -6.40 -3.11 5.48
N TYR A 102 -7.59 -3.20 6.05
CA TYR A 102 -8.04 -2.30 7.14
C TYR A 102 -7.00 -2.14 8.26
N VAL A 103 -6.67 -0.87 8.55
CA VAL A 103 -5.71 -0.47 9.58
C VAL A 103 -6.37 -0.45 10.95
N THR A 104 -5.72 -1.04 11.95
CA THR A 104 -6.21 -1.04 13.33
C THR A 104 -5.30 -0.21 14.24
N LYS A 105 -5.87 0.32 15.32
CA LYS A 105 -5.12 1.03 16.35
C LYS A 105 -3.99 0.18 16.93
N SER A 106 -4.29 -1.07 17.25
CA SER A 106 -3.30 -2.01 17.81
C SER A 106 -2.14 -2.30 16.86
N GLN A 107 -2.37 -2.35 15.54
CA GLN A 107 -1.28 -2.47 14.57
C GLN A 107 -0.35 -1.25 14.65
N ILE A 108 -0.91 -0.03 14.57
CA ILE A 108 -0.11 1.20 14.60
C ILE A 108 0.63 1.35 15.92
N GLU A 109 -0.01 1.08 17.06
CA GLU A 109 0.65 1.09 18.38
C GLU A 109 1.80 0.07 18.46
N ASN A 110 1.61 -1.15 17.94
CA ASN A 110 2.64 -2.17 17.95
C ASN A 110 3.82 -1.80 17.03
N ILE A 111 3.56 -1.18 15.87
CA ILE A 111 4.59 -0.69 14.96
C ILE A 111 5.34 0.49 15.59
N SER A 112 4.64 1.46 16.18
CA SER A 112 5.24 2.67 16.77
C SER A 112 6.11 2.39 17.99
N ARG A 113 5.86 1.29 18.72
CA ARG A 113 6.75 0.85 19.81
C ARG A 113 8.14 0.44 19.32
N ILE A 114 8.26 -0.03 18.07
CA ILE A 114 9.53 -0.41 17.45
C ILE A 114 10.11 0.75 16.65
N PHE A 115 9.25 1.51 15.97
CA PHE A 115 9.60 2.62 15.11
C PHE A 115 8.91 3.91 15.59
N PRO A 116 9.41 4.55 16.67
CA PRO A 116 8.83 5.79 17.17
C PRO A 116 8.84 6.89 16.10
N SER A 117 7.73 7.62 15.97
CA SER A 117 7.54 8.63 14.91
C SER A 117 8.47 9.86 15.03
N ASP A 118 9.06 10.07 16.20
CA ASP A 118 10.08 11.08 16.44
C ASP A 118 11.49 10.66 15.97
N LYS A 119 11.69 9.38 15.65
CA LYS A 119 12.99 8.81 15.23
C LYS A 119 13.01 8.26 13.81
N VAL A 120 11.87 7.84 13.32
CA VAL A 120 11.71 7.15 12.04
C VAL A 120 10.65 7.85 11.22
N LYS A 121 10.90 8.09 9.93
CA LYS A 121 9.91 8.65 9.02
C LYS A 121 8.84 7.62 8.69
N TRP A 122 7.59 8.02 8.78
CA TRP A 122 6.44 7.21 8.44
C TRP A 122 5.89 7.63 7.08
N ASN A 123 5.82 6.67 6.15
CA ASN A 123 5.34 6.87 4.80
C ASN A 123 4.13 5.96 4.54
N CYS A 124 2.97 6.55 4.33
CA CYS A 124 1.75 5.83 3.95
C CYS A 124 1.72 5.64 2.44
N CYS A 125 1.84 4.39 2.01
CA CYS A 125 1.87 3.95 0.61
C CYS A 125 0.66 3.07 0.29
N TYR A 126 -0.49 3.33 0.92
CA TYR A 126 -1.73 2.61 0.66
C TYR A 126 -2.27 2.89 -0.75
N ASP A 127 -3.22 2.08 -1.19
CA ASP A 127 -3.85 2.18 -2.50
C ASP A 127 -4.32 3.61 -2.82
N ASN A 128 -4.31 3.96 -4.09
CA ASN A 128 -4.80 5.26 -4.57
C ASN A 128 -6.30 5.18 -4.86
N ASP A 129 -7.07 4.80 -3.83
CA ASP A 129 -8.52 4.72 -3.86
C ASP A 129 -9.13 5.25 -2.55
N ALA A 130 -10.46 5.24 -2.45
CA ALA A 130 -11.18 5.72 -1.29
C ALA A 130 -10.77 5.03 0.02
N SER A 131 -10.51 3.72 -0.03
CA SER A 131 -10.08 2.94 1.15
C SER A 131 -8.67 3.34 1.59
N GLY A 132 -7.73 3.41 0.64
CA GLY A 132 -6.35 3.79 0.91
C GLY A 132 -6.22 5.22 1.42
N ASN A 133 -7.03 6.17 0.92
CA ASN A 133 -7.11 7.52 1.49
C ASN A 133 -7.63 7.48 2.94
N GLY A 134 -8.63 6.64 3.23
CA GLY A 134 -9.12 6.44 4.59
C GLY A 134 -8.06 5.85 5.53
N PHE A 135 -7.25 4.90 5.05
CA PHE A 135 -6.17 4.30 5.83
C PHE A 135 -5.04 5.27 6.15
N ASP A 136 -4.72 6.20 5.25
CA ASP A 136 -3.77 7.29 5.51
C ASP A 136 -4.23 8.13 6.73
N ILE A 137 -5.50 8.58 6.70
CA ILE A 137 -6.09 9.38 7.77
C ILE A 137 -6.08 8.59 9.09
N THR A 138 -6.58 7.37 9.08
CA THR A 138 -6.63 6.50 10.27
C THR A 138 -5.23 6.32 10.87
N THR A 139 -4.21 6.06 10.04
CA THR A 139 -2.82 5.89 10.47
C THR A 139 -2.29 7.16 11.13
N ALA A 140 -2.49 8.32 10.51
CA ALA A 140 -2.00 9.60 11.03
C ALA A 140 -2.62 9.96 12.38
N TYR A 141 -3.93 9.74 12.55
CA TYR A 141 -4.63 9.96 13.82
C TYR A 141 -4.16 9.00 14.92
N TYR A 142 -4.04 7.69 14.61
CA TYR A 142 -3.56 6.72 15.59
C TYR A 142 -2.12 7.00 16.05
N LEU A 143 -1.26 7.52 15.17
CA LEU A 143 0.10 7.96 15.55
C LEU A 143 0.10 9.15 16.49
N LYS A 144 -0.90 10.03 16.43
CA LYS A 144 -1.09 11.12 17.39
C LYS A 144 -1.69 10.65 18.73
N GLY A 145 -2.08 9.37 18.84
CA GLY A 145 -2.83 8.85 19.98
C GLY A 145 -4.33 9.21 19.94
N GLU A 146 -4.79 9.79 18.84
CA GLU A 146 -6.18 10.15 18.59
C GLU A 146 -6.91 9.02 17.84
N GLU A 147 -8.24 9.01 17.84
CA GLU A 147 -9.03 8.04 17.12
C GLU A 147 -9.77 8.68 15.95
N CYS A 148 -9.57 8.12 14.77
CA CYS A 148 -10.38 8.37 13.59
C CYS A 148 -10.56 7.06 12.84
N LYS A 149 -11.80 6.62 12.66
CA LYS A 149 -12.13 5.43 11.86
C LYS A 149 -12.57 5.87 10.48
N ALA A 150 -11.84 5.43 9.46
CA ALA A 150 -12.21 5.68 8.09
C ALA A 150 -12.72 4.41 7.42
N PHE A 151 -13.78 4.53 6.63
CA PHE A 151 -14.26 3.48 5.74
C PHE A 151 -14.85 4.10 4.47
N ALA A 152 -14.84 3.30 3.40
CA ALA A 152 -15.39 3.73 2.12
C ALA A 152 -16.48 2.76 1.67
N ARG A 153 -17.56 3.29 1.12
CA ARG A 153 -18.65 2.50 0.52
C ARG A 153 -19.28 3.22 -0.66
N THR A 154 -19.85 2.46 -1.58
CA THR A 154 -20.76 2.98 -2.59
C THR A 154 -22.17 3.00 -2.00
N ASN A 155 -22.81 4.16 -1.97
CA ASN A 155 -24.22 4.26 -1.53
C ASN A 155 -25.14 3.79 -2.66
N THR A 156 -26.37 3.40 -2.30
CA THR A 156 -27.36 2.98 -3.30
C THR A 156 -27.66 4.11 -4.29
N GLY A 157 -27.45 3.83 -5.56
CA GLY A 157 -27.64 4.81 -6.65
C GLY A 157 -26.43 5.66 -7.01
N ASP A 158 -25.33 5.57 -6.23
CA ASP A 158 -24.09 6.27 -6.55
C ASP A 158 -23.20 5.45 -7.49
N THR A 159 -22.45 6.14 -8.34
CA THR A 159 -21.41 5.56 -9.21
C THR A 159 -20.02 5.72 -8.63
N TYR A 160 -19.87 6.40 -7.50
CA TYR A 160 -18.61 6.68 -6.80
C TYR A 160 -18.68 6.16 -5.36
N LYS A 161 -17.52 6.00 -4.75
CA LYS A 161 -17.41 5.71 -3.33
C LYS A 161 -17.45 6.98 -2.51
N THR A 162 -18.05 6.89 -1.33
CA THR A 162 -18.03 7.93 -0.30
C THR A 162 -17.09 7.47 0.83
N ILE A 163 -16.18 8.35 1.22
CA ILE A 163 -15.29 8.17 2.36
C ILE A 163 -15.98 8.75 3.59
N TYR A 164 -16.06 7.98 4.66
CA TYR A 164 -16.60 8.37 5.96
C TYR A 164 -15.48 8.40 6.98
N LEU A 165 -15.32 9.53 7.65
CA LEU A 165 -14.42 9.69 8.79
C LEU A 165 -15.27 9.84 10.05
N SER A 166 -15.12 8.92 11.00
CA SER A 166 -15.87 8.94 12.27
C SER A 166 -14.90 9.15 13.43
N PHE A 167 -15.26 10.11 14.30
CA PHE A 167 -14.48 10.53 15.46
C PHE A 167 -15.14 10.08 16.77
N PRO A 168 -14.40 9.97 17.89
CA PRO A 168 -14.93 9.50 19.17
C PRO A 168 -16.05 10.37 19.76
N ASP A 169 -16.08 11.65 19.42
CA ASP A 169 -17.12 12.59 19.84
C ASP A 169 -18.47 12.39 19.11
N GLY A 170 -18.55 11.40 18.23
CA GLY A 170 -19.71 11.11 17.40
C GLY A 170 -19.77 11.92 16.11
N ASN A 171 -18.82 12.83 15.90
CA ASN A 171 -18.75 13.61 14.67
C ASN A 171 -18.40 12.70 13.48
N THR A 172 -19.02 12.95 12.33
CA THR A 172 -18.75 12.21 11.10
C THR A 172 -18.62 13.19 9.94
N GLN A 173 -17.53 13.06 9.20
CA GLN A 173 -17.30 13.80 7.96
C GLN A 173 -17.40 12.86 6.77
N THR A 174 -17.90 13.36 5.64
CA THR A 174 -18.10 12.57 4.41
C THR A 174 -17.50 13.27 3.22
N PHE A 175 -16.83 12.51 2.36
CA PHE A 175 -16.18 13.04 1.16
C PHE A 175 -16.42 12.12 -0.03
N LYS A 176 -16.57 12.70 -1.22
CA LYS A 176 -16.56 11.93 -2.47
C LYS A 176 -15.11 11.53 -2.80
N GLU A 177 -14.92 10.31 -3.30
CA GLU A 177 -13.61 9.76 -3.62
C GLU A 177 -12.83 10.63 -4.61
N ASP A 178 -13.49 11.12 -5.65
CA ASP A 178 -12.91 11.93 -6.73
C ASP A 178 -12.51 13.37 -6.31
N ALA A 179 -13.04 13.84 -5.19
CA ALA A 179 -12.78 15.17 -4.64
C ALA A 179 -11.96 15.14 -3.34
N PHE A 180 -11.42 13.98 -2.93
CA PHE A 180 -10.74 13.83 -1.66
C PHE A 180 -9.27 13.43 -1.82
N SER A 181 -8.41 14.15 -1.12
CA SER A 181 -6.99 13.83 -0.95
C SER A 181 -6.66 13.75 0.53
N SER A 182 -6.20 12.58 0.98
CA SER A 182 -5.75 12.39 2.37
C SER A 182 -4.61 13.33 2.74
N GLY A 183 -3.68 13.58 1.83
CA GLY A 183 -2.56 14.50 2.07
C GLY A 183 -2.99 15.94 2.26
N GLU A 184 -3.92 16.44 1.45
CA GLU A 184 -4.47 17.79 1.61
C GLU A 184 -5.31 17.92 2.89
N TYR A 185 -6.11 16.89 3.20
CA TYR A 185 -6.91 16.85 4.41
C TYR A 185 -6.02 16.93 5.67
N LEU A 186 -4.98 16.09 5.75
CA LEU A 186 -4.05 16.09 6.89
C LEU A 186 -3.34 17.43 7.03
N LYS A 187 -2.88 18.02 5.93
CA LYS A 187 -2.25 19.34 5.93
C LYS A 187 -3.18 20.45 6.46
N GLN A 188 -4.46 20.45 6.02
CA GLN A 188 -5.45 21.42 6.49
C GLN A 188 -5.73 21.29 8.00
N HIS A 189 -5.58 20.08 8.57
CA HIS A 189 -5.77 19.80 10.00
C HIS A 189 -4.47 19.88 10.82
N GLY A 190 -3.36 20.36 10.22
CA GLY A 190 -2.08 20.51 10.91
C GLY A 190 -1.47 19.17 11.34
N ILE A 191 -1.72 18.09 10.59
CA ILE A 191 -1.19 16.75 10.83
C ILE A 191 -0.08 16.47 9.80
N ASP A 192 1.15 16.39 10.26
CA ASP A 192 2.37 16.24 9.45
C ASP A 192 3.25 15.05 9.88
N ASN A 193 2.71 14.17 10.69
CA ASN A 193 3.42 13.01 11.25
C ASN A 193 3.57 11.84 10.29
N VAL A 194 3.02 11.92 9.09
CA VAL A 194 3.16 10.93 8.02
C VAL A 194 3.35 11.62 6.67
N ASN A 195 4.09 10.97 5.77
CA ASN A 195 4.15 11.33 4.35
C ASN A 195 3.17 10.45 3.58
N ILE A 196 2.42 11.03 2.64
CA ILE A 196 1.52 10.30 1.77
C ILE A 196 2.19 10.11 0.41
N ILE A 197 2.32 8.84 0.00
CA ILE A 197 2.94 8.45 -1.28
C ILE A 197 1.96 7.52 -2.00
N LYS A 198 1.51 7.91 -3.18
CA LYS A 198 0.53 7.15 -3.97
C LYS A 198 1.13 6.68 -5.29
N PRO A 199 0.70 5.50 -5.79
CA PRO A 199 1.03 5.08 -7.15
C PRO A 199 0.33 6.03 -8.14
N SER A 200 1.14 6.76 -8.92
CA SER A 200 0.61 7.75 -9.86
C SER A 200 -0.28 7.07 -10.91
N ARG A 201 -1.54 7.50 -11.06
CA ARG A 201 -2.52 7.04 -12.05
C ARG A 201 -2.97 5.58 -11.95
N TYR A 202 -2.40 4.79 -11.06
CA TYR A 202 -2.78 3.40 -10.82
C TYR A 202 -3.43 3.28 -9.46
N LYS A 203 -4.23 2.23 -9.31
CA LYS A 203 -4.92 1.97 -8.05
C LYS A 203 -3.92 1.56 -6.96
N ASP A 204 -3.01 0.65 -7.30
CA ASP A 204 -2.06 0.08 -6.36
C ASP A 204 -0.65 -0.07 -6.97
N TRP A 205 0.33 -0.40 -6.14
CA TRP A 205 1.73 -0.53 -6.54
C TRP A 205 1.97 -1.76 -7.42
N ASN A 206 1.19 -2.81 -7.24
CA ASN A 206 1.31 -4.01 -8.06
C ASN A 206 0.79 -3.75 -9.49
N GLU A 207 -0.30 -3.03 -9.65
CA GLU A 207 -0.80 -2.61 -10.96
C GLU A 207 0.24 -1.76 -11.69
N LEU A 208 0.86 -0.80 -10.99
CA LEU A 208 1.94 0.03 -11.52
C LEU A 208 3.17 -0.80 -11.94
N LEU A 209 3.59 -1.78 -11.12
CA LEU A 209 4.71 -2.66 -11.45
C LEU A 209 4.40 -3.52 -12.68
N VAL A 210 3.20 -4.10 -12.76
CA VAL A 210 2.76 -4.89 -13.92
C VAL A 210 2.81 -4.06 -15.19
N TYR A 211 2.37 -2.81 -15.12
CA TYR A 211 2.48 -1.88 -16.24
C TYR A 211 3.94 -1.65 -16.67
N TYR A 212 4.85 -1.38 -15.72
CA TYR A 212 6.27 -1.19 -16.02
C TYR A 212 6.91 -2.43 -16.65
N LYS A 213 6.65 -3.61 -16.09
CA LYS A 213 7.17 -4.87 -16.64
C LYS A 213 6.62 -5.16 -18.03
N ARG A 214 5.34 -4.87 -18.28
CA ARG A 214 4.69 -5.07 -19.59
C ARG A 214 5.33 -4.23 -20.69
N PHE A 215 5.76 -3.02 -20.38
CA PHE A 215 6.36 -2.11 -21.35
C PHE A 215 7.88 -2.05 -21.28
N ASP A 216 8.51 -2.97 -20.53
CA ASP A 216 9.96 -3.01 -20.31
C ASP A 216 10.55 -1.65 -19.88
N LEU A 217 9.81 -0.97 -19.02
CA LEU A 217 10.21 0.31 -18.47
C LEU A 217 11.21 0.09 -17.35
N ASN A 218 12.49 0.17 -17.69
CA ASN A 218 13.56 0.09 -16.70
C ASN A 218 13.74 1.46 -16.05
N LEU A 219 13.04 1.69 -14.94
CA LEU A 219 13.15 2.92 -14.17
C LEU A 219 14.35 2.83 -13.23
N GLY A 220 15.30 3.75 -13.38
CA GLY A 220 16.39 3.92 -12.41
C GLY A 220 15.91 4.60 -11.11
N PRO A 221 16.69 4.50 -10.01
CA PRO A 221 16.38 5.18 -8.76
C PRO A 221 16.13 6.68 -8.99
N GLY A 222 15.05 7.20 -8.44
CA GLY A 222 14.68 8.62 -8.54
C GLY A 222 14.08 9.07 -9.88
N MET A 223 13.85 8.17 -10.83
CA MET A 223 13.17 8.52 -12.07
C MET A 223 11.69 8.82 -11.82
N LYS A 224 11.25 10.00 -12.21
CA LYS A 224 9.84 10.39 -12.13
C LYS A 224 9.04 9.68 -13.22
N PHE A 225 7.76 9.41 -12.94
CA PHE A 225 6.84 8.72 -13.86
C PHE A 225 6.73 9.39 -15.25
N ILE A 226 6.63 10.72 -15.32
CA ILE A 226 6.50 11.46 -16.58
C ILE A 226 7.69 11.22 -17.54
N PRO A 227 8.96 11.36 -17.12
CA PRO A 227 10.09 11.03 -17.97
C PRO A 227 10.13 9.57 -18.43
N ALA A 228 9.64 8.65 -17.60
CA ALA A 228 9.53 7.24 -17.99
C ALA A 228 8.50 7.03 -19.10
N ILE A 229 7.35 7.69 -19.02
CA ILE A 229 6.31 7.67 -20.06
C ILE A 229 6.84 8.28 -21.36
N GLU A 230 7.52 9.42 -21.31
CA GLU A 230 8.11 10.06 -22.48
C GLU A 230 9.14 9.15 -23.16
N LYS A 231 9.98 8.48 -22.38
CA LYS A 231 10.92 7.48 -22.87
C LYS A 231 10.21 6.31 -23.54
N THR A 232 9.10 5.82 -22.94
CA THR A 232 8.31 4.74 -23.50
C THR A 232 7.64 5.15 -24.81
N ILE A 233 7.04 6.33 -24.88
CA ILE A 233 6.44 6.88 -26.11
C ILE A 233 7.50 6.95 -27.20
N SER A 234 8.68 7.47 -26.91
CA SER A 234 9.80 7.54 -27.84
C SER A 234 10.21 6.15 -28.35
N GLN A 235 10.31 5.15 -27.46
CA GLN A 235 10.65 3.79 -27.83
C GLN A 235 9.57 3.11 -28.67
N LEU A 236 8.30 3.35 -28.34
CA LEU A 236 7.16 2.83 -29.11
C LEU A 236 7.11 3.44 -30.52
N ASN A 237 7.34 4.75 -30.64
CA ASN A 237 7.41 5.42 -31.94
C ASN A 237 8.56 4.88 -32.80
N LEU A 238 9.74 4.64 -32.22
CA LEU A 238 10.87 4.04 -32.91
C LEU A 238 10.60 2.61 -33.40
N ARG A 239 9.71 1.88 -32.72
CA ARG A 239 9.28 0.51 -33.11
C ARG A 239 8.09 0.50 -34.07
N GLY A 240 7.56 1.64 -34.49
CA GLY A 240 6.39 1.72 -35.38
C GLY A 240 5.04 1.52 -34.68
N TYR A 241 4.96 1.64 -33.37
CA TYR A 241 3.70 1.50 -32.60
C TYR A 241 3.01 2.85 -32.36
N GLU A 242 2.85 3.67 -33.37
CA GLU A 242 2.28 5.01 -33.26
C GLU A 242 0.90 5.07 -32.63
N GLN A 243 0.00 4.11 -32.93
CA GLN A 243 -1.34 4.07 -32.35
C GLN A 243 -1.31 3.86 -30.83
N LEU A 244 -0.45 2.97 -30.34
CA LEU A 244 -0.30 2.70 -28.91
C LEU A 244 0.38 3.87 -28.19
N ALA A 245 1.39 4.47 -28.80
CA ALA A 245 2.05 5.67 -28.27
C ALA A 245 1.06 6.84 -28.13
N ASN A 246 0.20 7.05 -29.11
CA ASN A 246 -0.84 8.09 -29.07
C ASN A 246 -1.89 7.82 -28.00
N SER A 247 -2.28 6.58 -27.75
CA SER A 247 -3.22 6.24 -26.68
C SER A 247 -2.64 6.51 -25.29
N ILE A 248 -1.34 6.24 -25.09
CA ILE A 248 -0.63 6.56 -23.85
C ILE A 248 -0.52 8.08 -23.67
N SER A 249 -0.17 8.80 -24.71
CA SER A 249 -0.03 10.26 -24.69
C SER A 249 -1.35 10.98 -24.39
N SER A 250 -2.49 10.47 -24.91
CA SER A 250 -3.82 11.06 -24.67
C SER A 250 -4.32 10.81 -23.24
N SER A 251 -3.90 9.75 -22.58
CA SER A 251 -4.24 9.46 -21.19
C SER A 251 -3.36 10.22 -20.17
N THR A 252 -2.36 11.00 -20.65
CA THR A 252 -1.45 11.79 -19.81
C THR A 252 -1.79 13.28 -19.75
N LYS A 253 -2.81 13.72 -20.46
CA LYS A 253 -3.38 15.08 -20.37
C LYS A 253 -4.61 15.08 -19.46
#